data_6ebe4a52c2d30878937915d3cc1361f5
#
_entry.id   6ebe4a52c2d30878937915d3cc1361f5
#
_cell.length_a   1.000
_cell.length_b   1.000
_cell.length_c   1.000
_cell.angle_alpha   90.00
_cell.angle_beta   90.00
_cell.angle_gamma   90.00
#
_symmetry.space_group_name_H-M   'P 1'
#
loop_
_entity.id
_entity.type
_entity.pdbx_description
1 polymer ?
#
loop_
_entity_poly.entity_id
_entity_poly.type
_entity_poly.pdbx_seq_one_letter_code
_entity_poly.pdbx_strand_id
1 'polypeptide(L)'
;MTIVIAHRGASGYLPEHTLSAAAYAYALGADFIEQDVVLSKDSHPIVLHDIHLDQVTNVKDKFPNRSRGDGRWYAKDFELLELKQLTVHERTQLDGSGVIFPERFPYGQGNFQIPTLQEEIDLIKGLNQSTGRNVGIYPEIKKPAWHMQEGVDISKVVLEILNTNDYNSPADNVFLQCFDSKELKRIKNTLNSSLPLIQLIGSNAWNESDDDYDFMLTRQGVKNISSYAVGIGPYLQLLYQTSVANNTIQPTIFNQFVRENNLLIHPYT
;
A
#
# COMPACT_ATOMS: atom_id res chain seq x y z
N MET A 1 -17.44 -10.44 11.08
CA MET A 1 -16.91 -11.28 10.00
C MET A 1 -15.45 -10.89 9.83
N THR A 2 -14.54 -11.82 9.65
CA THR A 2 -13.13 -11.51 9.34
C THR A 2 -13.03 -11.26 7.84
N ILE A 3 -12.38 -10.19 7.42
CA ILE A 3 -12.11 -9.89 6.01
C ILE A 3 -10.67 -10.28 5.67
N VAL A 4 -10.43 -10.64 4.42
CA VAL A 4 -9.11 -10.96 3.87
C VAL A 4 -8.69 -9.83 2.92
N ILE A 5 -7.62 -9.12 3.27
CA ILE A 5 -7.00 -8.08 2.46
C ILE A 5 -5.73 -8.68 1.85
N ALA A 6 -5.68 -8.78 0.52
CA ALA A 6 -4.54 -9.35 -0.19
C ALA A 6 -3.43 -8.30 -0.34
N HIS A 7 -2.45 -8.33 0.57
CA HIS A 7 -1.31 -7.41 0.63
C HIS A 7 -0.45 -7.51 -0.63
N ARG A 8 -0.46 -6.47 -1.47
CA ARG A 8 0.18 -6.39 -2.80
C ARG A 8 -0.31 -7.45 -3.78
N GLY A 9 -1.61 -7.82 -3.68
CA GLY A 9 -2.17 -8.96 -4.40
C GLY A 9 -1.74 -10.29 -3.81
N ALA A 10 -1.67 -11.35 -4.62
CA ALA A 10 -1.20 -12.67 -4.21
C ALA A 10 0.35 -12.74 -4.22
N SER A 11 1.01 -11.82 -3.50
CA SER A 11 2.48 -11.62 -3.52
C SER A 11 3.30 -12.80 -3.01
N GLY A 12 2.67 -13.77 -2.34
CA GLY A 12 3.31 -15.06 -2.01
C GLY A 12 3.47 -16.01 -3.18
N TYR A 13 2.80 -15.77 -4.31
CA TYR A 13 2.73 -16.66 -5.48
C TYR A 13 3.21 -15.99 -6.77
N LEU A 14 3.03 -14.69 -6.91
CA LEU A 14 3.35 -13.91 -8.12
C LEU A 14 4.04 -12.60 -7.71
N PRO A 15 4.85 -11.99 -8.58
CA PRO A 15 5.50 -10.72 -8.25
C PRO A 15 4.48 -9.67 -7.80
N GLU A 16 4.82 -9.02 -6.69
CA GLU A 16 3.96 -8.04 -6.01
C GLU A 16 3.45 -6.95 -6.95
N HIS A 17 2.23 -6.45 -6.71
CA HIS A 17 1.63 -5.33 -7.43
C HIS A 17 1.52 -5.52 -8.95
N THR A 18 1.37 -6.74 -9.43
CA THR A 18 1.07 -7.01 -10.83
C THR A 18 -0.42 -7.31 -11.02
N LEU A 19 -0.98 -7.03 -12.19
CA LEU A 19 -2.36 -7.41 -12.51
C LEU A 19 -2.60 -8.92 -12.36
N SER A 20 -1.57 -9.71 -12.63
CA SER A 20 -1.63 -11.17 -12.42
C SER A 20 -1.75 -11.53 -10.94
N ALA A 21 -0.99 -10.85 -10.06
CA ALA A 21 -1.10 -11.04 -8.61
C ALA A 21 -2.46 -10.60 -8.08
N ALA A 22 -2.99 -9.48 -8.58
CA ALA A 22 -4.33 -8.99 -8.24
C ALA A 22 -5.43 -9.98 -8.66
N ALA A 23 -5.39 -10.45 -9.93
CA ALA A 23 -6.34 -11.44 -10.45
C ALA A 23 -6.27 -12.77 -9.68
N TYR A 24 -5.06 -13.22 -9.32
CA TYR A 24 -4.91 -14.45 -8.56
C TYR A 24 -5.41 -14.32 -7.13
N ALA A 25 -5.15 -13.18 -6.46
CA ALA A 25 -5.73 -12.88 -5.15
C ALA A 25 -7.26 -12.86 -5.19
N TYR A 26 -7.82 -12.26 -6.23
CA TYR A 26 -9.26 -12.28 -6.48
C TYR A 26 -9.79 -13.71 -6.59
N ALA A 27 -9.13 -14.57 -7.38
CA ALA A 27 -9.54 -15.97 -7.56
C ALA A 27 -9.42 -16.79 -6.27
N LEU A 28 -8.44 -16.49 -5.41
CA LEU A 28 -8.26 -17.12 -4.09
C LEU A 28 -9.31 -16.70 -3.05
N GLY A 29 -10.15 -15.71 -3.35
CA GLY A 29 -11.27 -15.34 -2.48
C GLY A 29 -11.00 -14.16 -1.57
N ALA A 30 -10.02 -13.30 -1.87
CA ALA A 30 -9.81 -12.06 -1.14
C ALA A 30 -11.08 -11.18 -1.15
N ASP A 31 -11.33 -10.47 -0.05
CA ASP A 31 -12.41 -9.49 0.08
C ASP A 31 -11.96 -8.11 -0.43
N PHE A 32 -10.68 -7.78 -0.23
CA PHE A 32 -10.02 -6.58 -0.76
C PHE A 32 -8.68 -6.95 -1.37
N ILE A 33 -8.30 -6.20 -2.40
CA ILE A 33 -6.95 -6.25 -2.97
C ILE A 33 -6.27 -4.92 -2.63
N GLU A 34 -5.06 -5.03 -2.09
CA GLU A 34 -4.30 -3.87 -1.63
C GLU A 34 -3.34 -3.41 -2.73
N GLN A 35 -3.22 -2.08 -2.86
CA GLN A 35 -2.37 -1.38 -3.80
C GLN A 35 -1.52 -0.33 -3.08
N ASP A 36 -0.21 -0.38 -3.24
CA ASP A 36 0.67 0.75 -2.94
C ASP A 36 0.74 1.69 -4.14
N VAL A 37 0.55 2.99 -3.94
CA VAL A 37 0.47 3.95 -5.04
C VAL A 37 1.57 4.99 -4.95
N VAL A 38 2.34 5.12 -6.04
CA VAL A 38 3.30 6.20 -6.29
C VAL A 38 3.02 6.83 -7.64
N LEU A 39 3.70 7.93 -7.99
CA LEU A 39 3.47 8.63 -9.26
C LEU A 39 4.63 8.47 -10.23
N SER A 40 4.30 8.34 -11.52
CA SER A 40 5.22 8.54 -12.64
C SER A 40 5.60 10.01 -12.80
N LYS A 41 6.55 10.32 -13.70
CA LYS A 41 6.98 11.68 -14.04
C LYS A 41 5.82 12.53 -14.58
N ASP A 42 5.01 11.96 -15.42
CA ASP A 42 3.80 12.56 -16.02
C ASP A 42 2.55 12.39 -15.14
N SER A 43 2.76 12.11 -13.83
CA SER A 43 1.76 12.09 -12.76
C SER A 43 0.66 11.05 -12.89
N HIS A 44 0.94 9.93 -13.57
CA HIS A 44 0.04 8.76 -13.53
C HIS A 44 0.25 7.98 -12.22
N PRO A 45 -0.80 7.68 -11.44
CA PRO A 45 -0.72 6.76 -10.32
C PRO A 45 -0.43 5.35 -10.81
N ILE A 46 0.72 4.83 -10.41
CA ILE A 46 1.15 3.46 -10.69
C ILE A 46 1.15 2.66 -9.39
N VAL A 47 0.92 1.35 -9.50
CA VAL A 47 0.90 0.45 -8.35
C VAL A 47 2.30 -0.12 -8.14
N LEU A 48 2.96 0.38 -7.09
CA LEU A 48 4.35 0.08 -6.76
C LEU A 48 4.61 0.44 -5.29
N HIS A 49 5.24 -0.47 -4.52
CA HIS A 49 5.45 -0.24 -3.09
C HIS A 49 6.41 0.92 -2.78
N ASP A 50 7.56 0.94 -3.44
CA ASP A 50 8.59 1.95 -3.20
C ASP A 50 8.52 3.07 -4.23
N ILE A 51 9.00 4.25 -3.87
CA ILE A 51 9.28 5.31 -4.85
C ILE A 51 10.41 4.91 -5.82
N HIS A 52 11.06 3.76 -5.59
CA HIS A 52 12.18 3.24 -6.35
C HIS A 52 11.78 2.00 -7.16
N LEU A 53 12.38 1.86 -8.34
CA LEU A 53 12.12 0.78 -9.31
C LEU A 53 13.08 -0.40 -9.20
N ASP A 54 14.26 -0.17 -8.66
CA ASP A 54 15.44 -1.01 -8.84
C ASP A 54 15.43 -2.35 -8.08
N GLN A 55 14.52 -2.52 -7.11
CA GLN A 55 14.39 -3.79 -6.39
C GLN A 55 13.38 -4.76 -6.99
N VAL A 56 12.46 -4.27 -7.81
CA VAL A 56 11.35 -5.07 -8.34
C VAL A 56 11.23 -5.03 -9.86
N THR A 57 12.16 -4.34 -10.55
CA THR A 57 12.15 -4.24 -12.01
C THR A 57 13.56 -4.34 -12.61
N ASN A 58 13.61 -4.59 -13.92
CA ASN A 58 14.84 -4.59 -14.71
C ASN A 58 15.28 -3.17 -15.15
N VAL A 59 14.95 -2.13 -14.37
CA VAL A 59 15.27 -0.73 -14.72
C VAL A 59 16.77 -0.48 -14.89
N LYS A 60 17.61 -1.14 -14.10
CA LYS A 60 19.08 -1.06 -14.19
C LYS A 60 19.59 -1.46 -15.57
N ASP A 61 18.99 -2.49 -16.16
CA ASP A 61 19.37 -3.00 -17.48
C ASP A 61 18.80 -2.13 -18.60
N LYS A 62 17.56 -1.69 -18.47
CA LYS A 62 16.87 -0.88 -19.48
C LYS A 62 17.34 0.57 -19.52
N PHE A 63 17.63 1.16 -18.36
CA PHE A 63 17.98 2.57 -18.22
C PHE A 63 19.18 2.77 -17.29
N PRO A 64 20.35 2.19 -17.59
CA PRO A 64 21.51 2.13 -16.69
C PRO A 64 22.02 3.51 -16.25
N ASN A 65 21.83 4.54 -17.07
CA ASN A 65 22.34 5.90 -16.82
C ASN A 65 21.26 6.85 -16.24
N ARG A 66 20.15 6.34 -15.74
CA ARG A 66 19.02 7.14 -15.25
C ARG A 66 18.85 7.09 -13.71
N SER A 67 19.84 6.56 -12.98
CA SER A 67 19.86 6.67 -11.51
C SER A 67 20.11 8.09 -11.05
N ARG A 68 19.54 8.47 -9.92
CA ARG A 68 19.90 9.72 -9.22
C ARG A 68 21.29 9.58 -8.56
N GLY A 69 21.76 10.63 -7.92
CA GLY A 69 23.09 10.69 -7.28
C GLY A 69 23.31 9.67 -6.15
N ASP A 70 22.26 9.12 -5.60
CA ASP A 70 22.26 8.04 -4.60
C ASP A 70 22.33 6.61 -5.21
N GLY A 71 22.40 6.54 -6.54
CA GLY A 71 22.43 5.26 -7.26
C GLY A 71 21.08 4.55 -7.38
N ARG A 72 19.95 5.20 -7.03
CA ARG A 72 18.61 4.64 -7.11
C ARG A 72 17.84 5.16 -8.33
N TRP A 73 16.91 4.38 -8.83
CA TRP A 73 15.99 4.73 -9.93
C TRP A 73 14.61 5.05 -9.35
N TYR A 74 14.20 6.30 -9.47
CA TYR A 74 12.92 6.77 -8.92
C TYR A 74 11.81 6.69 -9.95
N ALA A 75 10.65 6.18 -9.58
CA ALA A 75 9.48 6.10 -10.47
C ALA A 75 9.11 7.47 -11.07
N LYS A 76 9.27 8.53 -10.27
CA LYS A 76 9.00 9.93 -10.63
C LYS A 76 9.91 10.50 -11.73
N ASP A 77 11.00 9.81 -12.08
CA ASP A 77 11.91 10.22 -13.16
C ASP A 77 11.54 9.65 -14.53
N PHE A 78 10.54 8.75 -14.59
CA PHE A 78 10.12 8.03 -15.79
C PHE A 78 8.68 8.33 -16.15
N GLU A 79 8.41 8.60 -17.44
CA GLU A 79 7.06 8.69 -17.97
C GLU A 79 6.38 7.32 -17.97
N LEU A 80 5.04 7.30 -17.93
CA LEU A 80 4.29 6.03 -17.92
C LEU A 80 4.71 5.09 -19.05
N LEU A 81 4.91 5.62 -20.25
CA LEU A 81 5.33 4.83 -21.42
C LEU A 81 6.72 4.20 -21.24
N GLU A 82 7.62 4.82 -20.49
CA GLU A 82 8.92 4.24 -20.15
C GLU A 82 8.76 3.14 -19.09
N LEU A 83 7.93 3.37 -18.06
CA LEU A 83 7.64 2.38 -17.02
C LEU A 83 6.98 1.12 -17.58
N LYS A 84 6.13 1.26 -18.59
CA LYS A 84 5.50 0.12 -19.29
C LYS A 84 6.48 -0.74 -20.10
N GLN A 85 7.70 -0.30 -20.31
CA GLN A 85 8.77 -1.10 -20.94
C GLN A 85 9.53 -1.97 -19.94
N LEU A 86 9.34 -1.74 -18.64
CA LEU A 86 10.00 -2.51 -17.58
C LEU A 86 9.31 -3.85 -17.36
N THR A 87 10.11 -4.86 -17.05
CA THR A 87 9.63 -6.15 -16.55
C THR A 87 9.73 -6.15 -15.04
N VAL A 88 8.61 -6.46 -14.38
CA VAL A 88 8.55 -6.66 -12.92
C VAL A 88 9.02 -8.08 -12.60
N HIS A 89 9.78 -8.21 -11.54
CA HIS A 89 10.27 -9.50 -11.01
C HIS A 89 10.13 -9.55 -9.48
N GLU A 90 10.42 -10.71 -8.90
CA GLU A 90 10.43 -10.89 -7.45
C GLU A 90 11.45 -9.94 -6.80
N ARG A 91 11.11 -9.42 -5.62
CA ARG A 91 11.90 -8.41 -4.90
C ARG A 91 13.33 -8.87 -4.60
N THR A 92 14.30 -8.03 -4.95
CA THR A 92 15.73 -8.29 -4.75
C THR A 92 16.31 -7.45 -3.61
N GLN A 93 17.44 -7.90 -3.08
CA GLN A 93 18.28 -7.11 -2.19
C GLN A 93 18.83 -5.87 -2.92
N LEU A 94 19.04 -4.78 -2.19
CA LEU A 94 19.58 -3.54 -2.77
C LEU A 94 20.98 -3.71 -3.34
N ASP A 95 21.79 -4.53 -2.70
CA ASP A 95 23.17 -4.83 -3.10
C ASP A 95 23.27 -5.83 -4.28
N GLY A 96 22.12 -6.32 -4.76
CA GLY A 96 22.06 -7.28 -5.86
C GLY A 96 22.45 -8.71 -5.48
N SER A 97 22.60 -9.03 -4.19
CA SER A 97 23.04 -10.36 -3.71
C SER A 97 22.01 -11.47 -3.95
N GLY A 98 20.78 -11.14 -4.39
CA GLY A 98 19.74 -12.10 -4.72
C GLY A 98 18.33 -11.62 -4.41
N VAL A 99 17.38 -12.55 -4.48
CA VAL A 99 15.97 -12.29 -4.11
C VAL A 99 15.78 -12.33 -2.60
N ILE A 100 14.87 -11.51 -2.10
CA ILE A 100 14.55 -11.47 -0.65
C ILE A 100 13.74 -12.70 -0.24
N PHE A 101 12.89 -13.22 -1.16
CA PHE A 101 12.00 -14.34 -0.89
C PHE A 101 12.23 -15.45 -1.93
N PRO A 102 13.25 -16.31 -1.76
CA PRO A 102 13.64 -17.31 -2.76
C PRO A 102 12.59 -18.40 -3.01
N GLU A 103 11.64 -18.58 -2.07
CA GLU A 103 10.55 -19.56 -2.17
C GLU A 103 9.32 -19.03 -2.93
N ARG A 104 9.33 -17.76 -3.36
CA ARG A 104 8.25 -17.15 -4.14
C ARG A 104 8.45 -17.39 -5.64
N PHE A 105 7.83 -16.57 -6.47
CA PHE A 105 7.90 -16.71 -7.92
C PHE A 105 9.35 -16.63 -8.43
N PRO A 106 9.78 -17.54 -9.35
CA PRO A 106 11.17 -17.60 -9.80
C PRO A 106 11.62 -16.28 -10.46
N TYR A 107 12.74 -15.73 -9.99
CA TYR A 107 13.33 -14.50 -10.52
C TYR A 107 13.62 -14.59 -12.02
N GLY A 108 13.31 -13.51 -12.74
CA GLY A 108 13.57 -13.39 -14.18
C GLY A 108 12.66 -14.23 -15.07
N GLN A 109 11.64 -14.88 -14.51
CA GLN A 109 10.63 -15.59 -15.29
C GLN A 109 9.34 -14.79 -15.41
N GLY A 110 8.55 -15.09 -16.46
CA GLY A 110 7.32 -14.38 -16.76
C GLY A 110 7.56 -13.02 -17.41
N ASN A 111 6.47 -12.39 -17.78
CA ASN A 111 6.47 -11.02 -18.35
C ASN A 111 5.40 -10.19 -17.62
N PHE A 112 5.79 -9.63 -16.50
CA PHE A 112 4.92 -8.80 -15.67
C PHE A 112 5.28 -7.33 -15.87
N GLN A 113 4.29 -6.46 -15.78
CA GLN A 113 4.45 -5.03 -15.95
C GLN A 113 3.93 -4.28 -14.73
N ILE A 114 4.41 -3.05 -14.52
CA ILE A 114 3.87 -2.14 -13.53
C ILE A 114 2.48 -1.68 -14.00
N PRO A 115 1.40 -1.94 -13.25
CA PRO A 115 0.08 -1.43 -13.60
C PRO A 115 -0.08 0.03 -13.15
N THR A 116 -0.99 0.74 -13.79
CA THR A 116 -1.59 1.94 -13.20
C THR A 116 -2.69 1.55 -12.21
N LEU A 117 -3.02 2.46 -11.29
CA LEU A 117 -4.15 2.27 -10.39
C LEU A 117 -5.46 2.09 -11.17
N GLN A 118 -5.63 2.81 -12.30
CA GLN A 118 -6.79 2.67 -13.17
C GLN A 118 -6.90 1.26 -13.76
N GLU A 119 -5.79 0.71 -14.30
CA GLU A 119 -5.79 -0.64 -14.86
C GLU A 119 -6.19 -1.71 -13.83
N GLU A 120 -5.76 -1.55 -12.59
CA GLU A 120 -6.12 -2.49 -11.52
C GLU A 120 -7.58 -2.32 -11.07
N ILE A 121 -8.08 -1.08 -11.00
CA ILE A 121 -9.51 -0.80 -10.76
C ILE A 121 -10.37 -1.43 -11.85
N ASP A 122 -10.00 -1.25 -13.12
CA ASP A 122 -10.73 -1.81 -14.27
C ASP A 122 -10.76 -3.34 -14.22
N LEU A 123 -9.63 -3.96 -13.87
CA LEU A 123 -9.54 -5.40 -13.68
C LEU A 123 -10.50 -5.89 -12.58
N ILE A 124 -10.47 -5.28 -11.40
CA ILE A 124 -11.29 -5.69 -10.26
C ILE A 124 -12.78 -5.47 -10.55
N LYS A 125 -13.16 -4.32 -11.12
CA LYS A 125 -14.53 -4.04 -11.54
C LYS A 125 -15.01 -5.03 -12.61
N GLY A 126 -14.18 -5.34 -13.60
CA GLY A 126 -14.50 -6.32 -14.64
C GLY A 126 -14.69 -7.74 -14.06
N LEU A 127 -13.83 -8.15 -13.13
CA LEU A 127 -13.99 -9.43 -12.44
C LEU A 127 -15.23 -9.44 -11.55
N ASN A 128 -15.53 -8.36 -10.84
CA ASN A 128 -16.76 -8.23 -10.05
C ASN A 128 -18.01 -8.40 -10.93
N GLN A 129 -18.03 -7.73 -12.08
CA GLN A 129 -19.14 -7.85 -13.03
C GLN A 129 -19.30 -9.28 -13.55
N SER A 130 -18.21 -9.95 -13.92
CA SER A 130 -18.26 -11.28 -14.54
C SER A 130 -18.58 -12.41 -13.56
N THR A 131 -18.24 -12.22 -12.28
CA THR A 131 -18.41 -13.26 -11.23
C THR A 131 -19.60 -13.01 -10.30
N GLY A 132 -20.17 -11.78 -10.32
CA GLY A 132 -21.20 -11.37 -9.36
C GLY A 132 -20.68 -11.11 -7.95
N ARG A 133 -19.33 -11.04 -7.75
CA ARG A 133 -18.71 -10.67 -6.47
C ARG A 133 -18.62 -9.15 -6.33
N ASN A 134 -18.25 -8.70 -5.14
CA ASN A 134 -17.99 -7.29 -4.83
C ASN A 134 -16.69 -7.17 -4.03
N VAL A 135 -15.56 -7.53 -4.67
CA VAL A 135 -14.22 -7.37 -4.10
C VAL A 135 -13.83 -5.90 -4.13
N GLY A 136 -13.33 -5.41 -3.00
CA GLY A 136 -12.93 -4.02 -2.86
C GLY A 136 -11.46 -3.76 -3.22
N ILE A 137 -11.11 -2.48 -3.21
CA ILE A 137 -9.73 -1.99 -3.35
C ILE A 137 -9.26 -1.36 -2.03
N TYR A 138 -7.93 -1.36 -1.83
CA TYR A 138 -7.35 -0.89 -0.59
C TYR A 138 -6.06 -0.07 -0.85
N PRO A 139 -6.16 1.08 -1.57
CA PRO A 139 -4.99 1.85 -1.95
C PRO A 139 -4.28 2.51 -0.75
N GLU A 140 -2.93 2.43 -0.77
CA GLU A 140 -2.05 3.20 0.10
C GLU A 140 -1.44 4.37 -0.67
N ILE A 141 -1.49 5.57 -0.10
CA ILE A 141 -0.73 6.71 -0.60
C ILE A 141 0.68 6.65 -0.02
N LYS A 142 1.65 6.33 -0.87
CA LYS A 142 3.06 6.21 -0.48
C LYS A 142 3.74 7.58 -0.44
N LYS A 143 4.50 7.83 0.64
CA LYS A 143 5.40 8.99 0.76
C LYS A 143 4.81 10.32 0.27
N PRO A 144 3.62 10.76 0.75
CA PRO A 144 2.95 11.97 0.23
C PRO A 144 3.82 13.24 0.41
N ALA A 145 4.53 13.38 1.52
CA ALA A 145 5.42 14.51 1.77
C ALA A 145 6.56 14.57 0.74
N TRP A 146 7.13 13.42 0.35
CA TRP A 146 8.15 13.34 -0.69
C TRP A 146 7.59 13.72 -2.06
N HIS A 147 6.41 13.22 -2.45
CA HIS A 147 5.77 13.60 -3.71
C HIS A 147 5.48 15.10 -3.78
N MET A 148 5.10 15.70 -2.65
CA MET A 148 4.89 17.15 -2.57
C MET A 148 6.22 17.93 -2.79
N GLN A 149 7.35 17.43 -2.27
CA GLN A 149 8.67 17.99 -2.53
C GLN A 149 9.10 17.85 -4.01
N GLU A 150 8.69 16.76 -4.66
CA GLU A 150 8.85 16.54 -6.11
C GLU A 150 7.83 17.34 -6.96
N GLY A 151 7.07 18.23 -6.35
CA GLY A 151 6.17 19.18 -7.02
C GLY A 151 4.80 18.63 -7.41
N VAL A 152 4.36 17.51 -6.83
CA VAL A 152 3.06 16.92 -7.16
C VAL A 152 2.30 16.46 -5.92
N ASP A 153 1.00 16.72 -5.89
CA ASP A 153 0.09 16.31 -4.82
C ASP A 153 -0.51 14.93 -5.14
N ILE A 154 0.17 13.87 -4.71
CA ILE A 154 -0.27 12.49 -4.96
C ILE A 154 -1.69 12.23 -4.45
N SER A 155 -2.05 12.78 -3.29
CA SER A 155 -3.38 12.54 -2.70
C SER A 155 -4.50 13.11 -3.56
N LYS A 156 -4.30 14.30 -4.15
CA LYS A 156 -5.30 14.84 -5.09
C LYS A 156 -5.45 13.95 -6.32
N VAL A 157 -4.32 13.50 -6.89
CA VAL A 157 -4.34 12.64 -8.08
C VAL A 157 -5.03 11.31 -7.79
N VAL A 158 -4.72 10.67 -6.65
CA VAL A 158 -5.36 9.41 -6.24
C VAL A 158 -6.86 9.61 -5.99
N LEU A 159 -7.24 10.66 -5.24
CA LEU A 159 -8.65 10.96 -4.96
C LEU A 159 -9.44 11.25 -6.23
N GLU A 160 -8.85 11.91 -7.24
CA GLU A 160 -9.48 12.16 -8.53
C GLU A 160 -9.78 10.84 -9.26
N ILE A 161 -8.82 9.91 -9.32
CA ILE A 161 -9.04 8.58 -9.91
C ILE A 161 -10.10 7.81 -9.13
N LEU A 162 -10.05 7.79 -7.82
CA LEU A 162 -11.07 7.12 -7.01
C LEU A 162 -12.46 7.70 -7.27
N ASN A 163 -12.59 9.02 -7.28
CA ASN A 163 -13.86 9.70 -7.54
C ASN A 163 -14.41 9.43 -8.96
N THR A 164 -13.56 9.45 -10.00
CA THR A 164 -13.98 9.16 -11.38
C THR A 164 -14.38 7.69 -11.57
N ASN A 165 -14.02 6.84 -10.65
CA ASN A 165 -14.38 5.43 -10.59
C ASN A 165 -15.50 5.12 -9.58
N ASP A 166 -16.26 6.12 -9.14
CA ASP A 166 -17.38 6.00 -8.20
C ASP A 166 -16.98 5.55 -6.79
N TYR A 167 -15.71 5.68 -6.41
CA TYR A 167 -15.24 5.49 -5.03
C TYR A 167 -15.20 6.86 -4.34
N ASN A 168 -16.33 7.30 -3.80
CA ASN A 168 -16.46 8.65 -3.22
C ASN A 168 -17.33 8.69 -1.95
N SER A 169 -17.79 7.55 -1.46
CA SER A 169 -18.69 7.41 -0.34
C SER A 169 -18.16 6.40 0.69
N PRO A 170 -18.50 6.54 1.98
CA PRO A 170 -18.16 5.53 2.99
C PRO A 170 -18.82 4.16 2.77
N ALA A 171 -19.82 4.09 1.89
CA ALA A 171 -20.51 2.84 1.54
C ALA A 171 -19.84 2.08 0.39
N ASP A 172 -18.90 2.71 -0.30
CA ASP A 172 -18.17 2.09 -1.40
C ASP A 172 -17.15 1.08 -0.84
N ASN A 173 -16.90 0.03 -1.64
CA ASN A 173 -16.01 -1.04 -1.19
C ASN A 173 -14.53 -0.65 -1.37
N VAL A 174 -14.11 0.38 -0.63
CA VAL A 174 -12.76 0.95 -0.64
C VAL A 174 -12.34 1.39 0.75
N PHE A 175 -11.07 1.19 1.09
CA PHE A 175 -10.40 1.86 2.19
C PHE A 175 -9.17 2.60 1.63
N LEU A 176 -8.91 3.80 2.12
CA LEU A 176 -7.72 4.57 1.77
C LEU A 176 -6.78 4.62 2.97
N GLN A 177 -5.54 4.19 2.78
CA GLN A 177 -4.56 4.10 3.87
C GLN A 177 -3.33 4.96 3.62
N CYS A 178 -2.66 5.34 4.70
CA CYS A 178 -1.39 6.06 4.66
C CYS A 178 -0.68 5.96 6.01
N PHE A 179 0.66 5.99 6.00
CA PHE A 179 1.48 6.11 7.21
C PHE A 179 1.49 7.55 7.77
N ASP A 180 1.33 8.58 6.93
CA ASP A 180 1.40 9.99 7.32
C ASP A 180 0.04 10.49 7.86
N SER A 181 -0.01 10.74 9.18
CA SER A 181 -1.24 11.21 9.85
C SER A 181 -1.63 12.63 9.46
N LYS A 182 -0.65 13.48 9.10
CA LYS A 182 -0.91 14.84 8.63
C LYS A 182 -1.64 14.79 7.29
N GLU A 183 -1.21 13.86 6.44
CA GLU A 183 -1.84 13.66 5.15
C GLU A 183 -3.26 13.10 5.27
N LEU A 184 -3.49 12.09 6.10
CA LEU A 184 -4.85 11.57 6.33
C LEU A 184 -5.81 12.66 6.88
N LYS A 185 -5.32 13.49 7.81
CA LYS A 185 -6.09 14.64 8.31
C LYS A 185 -6.36 15.67 7.21
N ARG A 186 -5.39 15.92 6.31
CA ARG A 186 -5.55 16.80 5.15
C ARG A 186 -6.57 16.24 4.16
N ILE A 187 -6.52 14.95 3.86
CA ILE A 187 -7.48 14.25 3.01
C ILE A 187 -8.90 14.44 3.55
N LYS A 188 -9.10 14.20 4.85
CA LYS A 188 -10.40 14.35 5.48
C LYS A 188 -10.89 15.80 5.55
N ASN A 189 -10.06 16.72 6.07
CA ASN A 189 -10.51 18.03 6.49
C ASN A 189 -10.31 19.13 5.44
N THR A 190 -9.35 18.98 4.53
CA THR A 190 -9.00 19.98 3.52
C THR A 190 -9.44 19.54 2.14
N LEU A 191 -9.20 18.27 1.77
CA LEU A 191 -9.65 17.72 0.51
C LEU A 191 -11.09 17.20 0.58
N ASN A 192 -11.72 17.25 1.78
CA ASN A 192 -13.10 16.89 2.05
C ASN A 192 -13.50 15.48 1.54
N SER A 193 -12.58 14.54 1.60
CA SER A 193 -12.88 13.15 1.24
C SER A 193 -13.75 12.49 2.31
N SER A 194 -14.79 11.79 1.90
CA SER A 194 -15.66 10.98 2.76
C SER A 194 -15.24 9.51 2.84
N LEU A 195 -14.18 9.12 2.15
CA LEU A 195 -13.68 7.74 2.15
C LEU A 195 -13.27 7.28 3.54
N PRO A 196 -13.46 5.99 3.87
CA PRO A 196 -13.00 5.41 5.11
C PRO A 196 -11.45 5.37 5.12
N LEU A 197 -10.85 6.13 6.03
CA LEU A 197 -9.40 6.27 6.15
C LEU A 197 -8.84 5.29 7.19
N ILE A 198 -7.70 4.70 6.88
CA ILE A 198 -6.95 3.80 7.77
C ILE A 198 -5.57 4.39 8.06
N GLN A 199 -5.26 4.58 9.35
CA GLN A 199 -3.93 4.99 9.79
C GLN A 199 -3.01 3.78 9.86
N LEU A 200 -1.99 3.75 9.02
CA LEU A 200 -0.93 2.75 9.12
C LEU A 200 0.02 3.07 10.28
N ILE A 201 0.41 2.07 11.04
CA ILE A 201 1.30 2.21 12.19
C ILE A 201 2.45 1.22 12.06
N GLY A 202 3.66 1.75 11.96
CA GLY A 202 4.91 0.99 11.86
C GLY A 202 5.85 1.26 13.03
N SER A 203 7.13 1.40 12.74
CA SER A 203 8.19 1.76 13.66
C SER A 203 8.80 3.10 13.27
N ASN A 204 9.16 3.92 14.26
CA ASN A 204 9.88 5.18 14.03
C ASN A 204 11.19 4.95 13.23
N ALA A 205 11.82 3.78 13.39
CA ALA A 205 13.05 3.43 12.65
C ALA A 205 12.85 3.22 11.13
N TRP A 206 11.62 3.04 10.66
CA TRP A 206 11.34 2.83 9.23
C TRP A 206 11.26 4.12 8.43
N ASN A 207 11.14 5.26 9.11
CA ASN A 207 11.06 6.59 8.48
C ASN A 207 9.97 6.67 7.39
N GLU A 208 8.79 6.06 7.63
CA GLU A 208 7.66 6.10 6.69
C GLU A 208 7.06 7.50 6.59
N SER A 209 7.00 8.21 7.72
CA SER A 209 6.61 9.62 7.82
C SER A 209 7.33 10.29 8.99
N ASP A 210 7.06 11.58 9.22
CA ASP A 210 7.56 12.35 10.39
C ASP A 210 6.72 12.10 11.66
N ASP A 211 5.82 11.13 11.65
CA ASP A 211 4.98 10.82 12.79
C ASP A 211 5.74 10.08 13.89
N ASP A 212 5.32 10.27 15.13
CA ASP A 212 5.75 9.47 16.28
C ASP A 212 4.82 8.25 16.42
N TYR A 213 5.23 7.12 15.85
CA TYR A 213 4.46 5.88 15.93
C TYR A 213 4.40 5.33 17.36
N ASP A 214 5.41 5.58 18.22
CA ASP A 214 5.37 5.16 19.62
C ASP A 214 4.27 5.92 20.37
N PHE A 215 4.08 7.22 20.09
CA PHE A 215 2.95 7.97 20.61
C PHE A 215 1.60 7.42 20.12
N MET A 216 1.51 6.98 18.86
CA MET A 216 0.28 6.39 18.31
C MET A 216 -0.15 5.12 19.05
N LEU A 217 0.77 4.40 19.71
CA LEU A 217 0.46 3.21 20.51
C LEU A 217 -0.11 3.55 21.90
N THR A 218 -0.06 4.81 22.32
CA THR A 218 -0.64 5.24 23.59
C THR A 218 -2.16 5.40 23.53
N ARG A 219 -2.83 5.40 24.69
CA ARG A 219 -4.28 5.68 24.79
C ARG A 219 -4.66 7.02 24.12
N GLN A 220 -3.84 8.06 24.31
CA GLN A 220 -4.08 9.39 23.73
C GLN A 220 -3.85 9.37 22.21
N GLY A 221 -2.82 8.67 21.74
CA GLY A 221 -2.53 8.50 20.31
C GLY A 221 -3.69 7.81 19.59
N VAL A 222 -4.20 6.69 20.12
CA VAL A 222 -5.36 5.99 19.57
C VAL A 222 -6.61 6.87 19.54
N LYS A 223 -6.86 7.64 20.63
CA LYS A 223 -7.95 8.60 20.65
C LYS A 223 -7.80 9.69 19.60
N ASN A 224 -6.58 10.15 19.34
CA ASN A 224 -6.33 11.11 18.27
C ASN A 224 -6.64 10.49 16.90
N ILE A 225 -6.23 9.25 16.65
CA ILE A 225 -6.48 8.54 15.38
C ILE A 225 -7.99 8.42 15.14
N SER A 226 -8.79 8.08 16.15
CA SER A 226 -10.24 7.93 16.01
C SER A 226 -10.98 9.22 15.60
N SER A 227 -10.32 10.38 15.68
CA SER A 227 -10.89 11.65 15.24
C SER A 227 -10.87 11.84 13.71
N TYR A 228 -10.00 11.12 12.99
CA TYR A 228 -9.84 11.26 11.54
C TYR A 228 -9.89 9.97 10.75
N ALA A 229 -9.59 8.83 11.36
CA ALA A 229 -9.60 7.52 10.71
C ALA A 229 -10.69 6.61 11.30
N VAL A 230 -11.21 5.69 10.49
CA VAL A 230 -12.19 4.67 10.92
C VAL A 230 -11.52 3.42 11.47
N GLY A 231 -10.23 3.26 11.22
CA GLY A 231 -9.45 2.11 11.64
C GLY A 231 -7.96 2.35 11.59
N ILE A 232 -7.22 1.34 12.01
CA ILE A 232 -5.77 1.29 11.98
C ILE A 232 -5.28 0.09 11.19
N GLY A 233 -4.14 0.25 10.50
CA GLY A 233 -3.33 -0.80 9.92
C GLY A 233 -1.99 -0.89 10.69
N PRO A 234 -1.92 -1.62 11.81
CA PRO A 234 -0.68 -1.76 12.53
C PRO A 234 0.15 -2.92 11.99
N TYR A 235 1.48 -2.83 12.11
CA TYR A 235 2.33 -4.00 11.98
C TYR A 235 1.86 -5.08 12.98
N LEU A 236 1.64 -6.29 12.50
CA LEU A 236 0.95 -7.35 13.25
C LEU A 236 1.52 -7.57 14.67
N GLN A 237 2.84 -7.49 14.81
CA GLN A 237 3.51 -7.72 16.10
C GLN A 237 3.18 -6.66 17.17
N LEU A 238 2.64 -5.51 16.79
CA LEU A 238 2.20 -4.48 17.75
C LEU A 238 0.92 -4.87 18.50
N LEU A 239 0.14 -5.80 17.95
CA LEU A 239 -1.14 -6.22 18.54
C LEU A 239 -1.01 -7.31 19.59
N TYR A 240 0.07 -8.09 19.57
CA TYR A 240 0.24 -9.27 20.42
C TYR A 240 1.63 -9.33 21.01
N GLN A 241 1.72 -9.93 22.19
CA GLN A 241 2.97 -10.23 22.87
C GLN A 241 2.97 -11.70 23.33
N THR A 242 4.14 -12.32 23.35
CA THR A 242 4.29 -13.68 23.89
C THR A 242 4.52 -13.61 25.39
N SER A 243 3.65 -14.26 26.16
CA SER A 243 3.89 -14.47 27.59
C SER A 243 4.92 -15.59 27.77
N VAL A 244 6.09 -15.24 28.27
CA VAL A 244 7.19 -16.19 28.52
C VAL A 244 6.80 -17.21 29.61
N ALA A 245 5.96 -16.80 30.56
CA ALA A 245 5.59 -17.65 31.73
C ALA A 245 4.77 -18.87 31.34
N ASN A 246 3.94 -18.79 30.31
CA ASN A 246 3.00 -19.86 29.93
C ASN A 246 2.97 -20.16 28.43
N ASN A 247 3.91 -19.58 27.66
CA ASN A 247 4.02 -19.71 26.19
C ASN A 247 2.69 -19.45 25.47
N THR A 248 1.95 -18.42 25.88
CA THR A 248 0.69 -18.01 25.27
C THR A 248 0.83 -16.65 24.59
N ILE A 249 0.06 -16.47 23.51
CA ILE A 249 -0.06 -15.17 22.82
C ILE A 249 -1.14 -14.37 23.56
N GLN A 250 -0.79 -13.14 23.97
CA GLN A 250 -1.69 -12.22 24.66
C GLN A 250 -1.82 -10.93 23.88
N PRO A 251 -3.02 -10.29 23.84
CA PRO A 251 -3.16 -8.95 23.29
C PRO A 251 -2.31 -7.95 24.05
N THR A 252 -1.74 -6.98 23.32
CA THR A 252 -1.07 -5.84 23.95
C THR A 252 -2.09 -4.86 24.53
N ILE A 253 -1.62 -3.97 25.42
CA ILE A 253 -2.45 -2.85 25.92
C ILE A 253 -2.91 -1.94 24.79
N PHE A 254 -2.12 -1.80 23.73
CA PHE A 254 -2.49 -1.06 22.53
C PHE A 254 -3.75 -1.65 21.85
N ASN A 255 -3.83 -2.97 21.71
CA ASN A 255 -5.02 -3.63 21.16
C ASN A 255 -6.27 -3.29 21.97
N GLN A 256 -6.17 -3.21 23.31
CA GLN A 256 -7.27 -2.78 24.17
C GLN A 256 -7.70 -1.34 23.86
N PHE A 257 -6.75 -0.39 23.76
CA PHE A 257 -7.07 1.01 23.46
C PHE A 257 -7.79 1.18 22.12
N VAL A 258 -7.37 0.39 21.11
CA VAL A 258 -8.00 0.40 19.78
C VAL A 258 -9.47 -0.04 19.88
N ARG A 259 -9.75 -1.13 20.59
CA ARG A 259 -11.12 -1.64 20.80
C ARG A 259 -12.00 -0.67 21.58
N GLU A 260 -11.46 -0.02 22.61
CA GLU A 260 -12.18 1.01 23.40
C GLU A 260 -12.61 2.20 22.54
N ASN A 261 -11.91 2.50 21.45
CA ASN A 261 -12.24 3.57 20.50
C ASN A 261 -13.05 3.10 19.28
N ASN A 262 -13.48 1.83 19.23
CA ASN A 262 -14.24 1.22 18.13
C ASN A 262 -13.57 1.34 16.76
N LEU A 263 -12.24 1.39 16.70
CA LEU A 263 -11.49 1.40 15.44
C LEU A 263 -11.44 0.01 14.83
N LEU A 264 -11.56 -0.07 13.50
CA LEU A 264 -11.26 -1.28 12.74
C LEU A 264 -9.77 -1.62 12.88
N ILE A 265 -9.44 -2.90 12.81
CA ILE A 265 -8.06 -3.39 12.93
C ILE A 265 -7.74 -4.21 11.68
N HIS A 266 -6.90 -3.67 10.82
CA HIS A 266 -6.44 -4.29 9.57
C HIS A 266 -4.91 -4.47 9.63
N PRO A 267 -4.38 -5.47 10.36
CA PRO A 267 -2.95 -5.65 10.53
C PRO A 267 -2.28 -6.08 9.24
N TYR A 268 -1.04 -5.64 9.03
CA TYR A 268 -0.19 -6.08 7.94
C TYR A 268 1.07 -6.81 8.45
N THR A 269 1.76 -7.53 7.57
CA THR A 269 2.95 -8.34 7.85
C THR A 269 4.14 -7.91 7.00
#